data_aa6855b3ef35be9b0424713a5d337ad8
#
_entry.id   aa6855b3ef35be9b0424713a5d337ad8
#
_cell.length_a   1.000
_cell.length_b   1.000
_cell.length_c   1.000
_cell.angle_alpha   90.00
_cell.angle_beta   90.00
_cell.angle_gamma   90.00
#
_symmetry.space_group_name_H-M   'P 1'
#
loop_
_entity.id
_entity.type
_entity.pdbx_description
1 polymer ?
#
loop_
_entity_poly.entity_id
_entity_poly.type
_entity_poly.pdbx_seq_one_letter_code
_entity_poly.pdbx_strand_id
1 'polypeptide(L)'
;VADAKQWFAQAAANAHLVAEVPQSHRSVVGRVVTVSKRLFVAAVDTGFLQPQRRFNQHLVERLRPVVQRGDWTSGTGPAPDETAIDGWFAFAIERQREWNKAVLELIDVASGGGALPALHSALGRALALGKIPMGEELSGLAKGTYPLWFELFRKQQVFNEAIVRTVGALKGLPRAPDLGTVSDPPPIAVLQDGPLISVVTPVFRTPEAVLTACVDSVLAQTYSRWELCLVDDGSAQPALASLFEAFARKDPRIRVEHQVKNEGIARATNRALAMATGELVAFLDHDDTLDPQALAYAAAEFRAVPETDFLYSDEDKLDAAGKRGFPFFKPDWSPELLRSCNYACHFLVARRGLVDGLRDGFDGAQDYDLVLRMSERARRVGHIPHVLYHWRSGPQSTALDVANKPMATAAGVRALTAHLARTGQGGEVVSPVPTNYRVRCAPASVSVVTATTWQATTAKVCVFVGPGVSLPDADSMSELAGQAMRPEIGLVCPKVLYPDQTICFPTPFEHLEDNAQWTAKGLADWTRDVDSVSEHCFAIRTELLQRLGGTDQLALRIRALGLRVVFTPYARAAFQGNGLYRVIENA
;
A
#
# COMPACT_ATOMS: atom_id res chain seq x y z
N VAL A 1 19.61 -19.32 10.85
CA VAL A 1 19.19 -19.79 12.20
C VAL A 1 18.85 -18.63 13.12
N ALA A 2 19.67 -17.56 13.17
CA ALA A 2 19.37 -16.37 14.00
C ALA A 2 18.03 -15.74 13.61
N ASP A 3 17.81 -15.51 12.32
CA ASP A 3 16.57 -14.92 11.79
C ASP A 3 15.35 -15.82 12.07
N ALA A 4 15.51 -17.15 11.92
CA ALA A 4 14.43 -18.08 12.24
C ALA A 4 14.02 -18.02 13.72
N LYS A 5 14.97 -17.88 14.64
CA LYS A 5 14.68 -17.71 16.07
C LYS A 5 13.92 -16.43 16.36
N GLN A 6 14.25 -15.33 15.67
CA GLN A 6 13.55 -14.05 15.80
C GLN A 6 12.09 -14.16 15.36
N TRP A 7 11.84 -14.67 14.15
CA TRP A 7 10.49 -14.86 13.63
C TRP A 7 9.67 -15.85 14.44
N PHE A 8 10.30 -16.93 14.90
CA PHE A 8 9.65 -17.90 15.78
C PHE A 8 9.24 -17.27 17.12
N ALA A 9 10.07 -16.43 17.72
CA ALA A 9 9.71 -15.70 18.94
C ALA A 9 8.49 -14.78 18.70
N GLN A 10 8.42 -14.10 17.56
CA GLN A 10 7.27 -13.28 17.17
C GLN A 10 6.00 -14.14 16.97
N ALA A 11 6.10 -15.29 16.33
CA ALA A 11 4.99 -16.23 16.18
C ALA A 11 4.50 -16.72 17.55
N ALA A 12 5.42 -17.18 18.41
CA ALA A 12 5.06 -17.67 19.74
C ALA A 12 4.35 -16.59 20.60
N ALA A 13 4.79 -15.34 20.51
CA ALA A 13 4.15 -14.23 21.21
C ALA A 13 2.72 -13.94 20.72
N ASN A 14 2.41 -14.22 19.45
CA ASN A 14 1.10 -14.00 18.83
C ASN A 14 0.22 -15.26 18.72
N ALA A 15 0.66 -16.40 19.25
CA ALA A 15 -0.12 -17.64 19.23
C ALA A 15 -1.40 -17.57 20.10
N HIS A 16 -1.42 -16.66 21.06
CA HIS A 16 -2.55 -16.47 21.98
C HIS A 16 -3.44 -15.33 21.50
N LEU A 17 -4.55 -15.68 20.82
CA LEU A 17 -5.56 -14.72 20.40
C LEU A 17 -6.50 -14.41 21.57
N VAL A 18 -6.54 -13.16 22.02
CA VAL A 18 -7.43 -12.71 23.09
C VAL A 18 -8.29 -11.57 22.56
N ALA A 19 -9.61 -11.72 22.66
CA ALA A 19 -10.57 -10.67 22.36
C ALA A 19 -10.92 -9.90 23.62
N GLU A 20 -10.59 -8.60 23.66
CA GLU A 20 -11.05 -7.71 24.73
C GLU A 20 -12.37 -7.05 24.34
N VAL A 21 -13.35 -7.06 25.27
CA VAL A 21 -14.66 -6.45 25.05
C VAL A 21 -14.62 -5.01 25.55
N PRO A 22 -14.71 -3.99 24.69
CA PRO A 22 -14.80 -2.61 25.13
C PRO A 22 -16.08 -2.38 25.94
N GLN A 23 -15.93 -1.71 27.09
CA GLN A 23 -17.09 -1.33 27.92
C GLN A 23 -17.74 -0.08 27.35
N SER A 24 -19.04 -0.12 27.07
CA SER A 24 -19.80 1.08 26.74
C SER A 24 -20.48 1.62 28.01
N HIS A 25 -20.27 2.90 28.33
CA HIS A 25 -20.64 3.51 29.59
C HIS A 25 -22.00 4.23 29.57
N ARG A 26 -22.78 4.04 30.64
CA ARG A 26 -23.79 4.94 31.26
C ARG A 26 -25.24 4.99 30.78
N SER A 27 -25.72 4.15 29.87
CA SER A 27 -27.16 4.08 29.56
C SER A 27 -27.69 2.64 29.58
N VAL A 28 -29.01 2.47 29.66
CA VAL A 28 -29.65 1.14 29.52
C VAL A 28 -29.32 0.54 28.16
N VAL A 29 -29.31 1.36 27.11
CA VAL A 29 -28.91 0.97 25.75
C VAL A 29 -27.46 0.53 25.73
N GLY A 30 -26.55 1.25 26.41
CA GLY A 30 -25.16 0.88 26.54
C GLY A 30 -24.94 -0.48 27.22
N ARG A 31 -25.76 -0.83 28.21
CA ARG A 31 -25.72 -2.15 28.86
C ARG A 31 -26.17 -3.28 27.93
N VAL A 32 -27.25 -3.08 27.19
CA VAL A 32 -27.73 -4.04 26.19
C VAL A 32 -26.70 -4.27 25.11
N VAL A 33 -26.11 -3.19 24.58
CA VAL A 33 -25.01 -3.26 23.58
C VAL A 33 -23.81 -4.01 24.14
N THR A 34 -23.44 -3.78 25.42
CA THR A 34 -22.31 -4.49 26.05
C THR A 34 -22.59 -5.98 26.21
N VAL A 35 -23.81 -6.36 26.60
CA VAL A 35 -24.22 -7.79 26.72
C VAL A 35 -24.21 -8.45 25.33
N SER A 36 -24.75 -7.80 24.31
CA SER A 36 -24.75 -8.32 22.94
C SER A 36 -23.33 -8.51 22.41
N LYS A 37 -22.42 -7.56 22.67
CA LYS A 37 -21.00 -7.68 22.33
C LYS A 37 -20.32 -8.86 23.05
N ARG A 38 -20.63 -9.07 24.33
CA ARG A 38 -20.07 -10.20 25.11
C ARG A 38 -20.55 -11.55 24.59
N LEU A 39 -21.85 -11.68 24.27
CA LEU A 39 -22.40 -12.90 23.69
C LEU A 39 -21.79 -13.21 22.32
N PHE A 40 -21.64 -12.17 21.51
CA PHE A 40 -20.99 -12.30 20.21
C PHE A 40 -19.53 -12.72 20.33
N VAL A 41 -18.74 -12.07 21.21
CA VAL A 41 -17.35 -12.45 21.48
C VAL A 41 -17.26 -13.88 22.01
N ALA A 42 -18.18 -14.31 22.87
CA ALA A 42 -18.20 -15.69 23.38
C ALA A 42 -18.48 -16.71 22.25
N ALA A 43 -19.42 -16.42 21.35
CA ALA A 43 -19.70 -17.30 20.20
C ALA A 43 -18.50 -17.42 19.26
N VAL A 44 -17.82 -16.30 19.00
CA VAL A 44 -16.61 -16.27 18.20
C VAL A 44 -15.44 -16.94 18.91
N ASP A 45 -15.30 -16.75 20.22
CA ASP A 45 -14.26 -17.42 21.00
C ASP A 45 -14.38 -18.94 20.89
N THR A 46 -15.60 -19.47 20.99
CA THR A 46 -15.83 -20.91 20.92
C THR A 46 -15.70 -21.47 19.51
N GLY A 47 -16.28 -20.79 18.49
CA GLY A 47 -16.33 -21.31 17.12
C GLY A 47 -15.05 -21.07 16.32
N PHE A 48 -14.33 -19.99 16.60
CA PHE A 48 -13.16 -19.61 15.83
C PHE A 48 -11.88 -19.50 16.67
N LEU A 49 -11.88 -18.69 17.74
CA LEU A 49 -10.64 -18.35 18.43
C LEU A 49 -10.03 -19.52 19.18
N GLN A 50 -10.80 -20.35 19.86
CA GLN A 50 -10.26 -21.47 20.60
C GLN A 50 -9.69 -22.57 19.68
N PRO A 51 -10.38 -23.00 18.61
CA PRO A 51 -9.80 -23.90 17.62
C PRO A 51 -8.53 -23.32 17.00
N GLN A 52 -8.54 -22.05 16.58
CA GLN A 52 -7.38 -21.41 15.97
C GLN A 52 -6.20 -21.24 16.96
N ARG A 53 -6.46 -20.91 18.23
CA ARG A 53 -5.41 -20.91 19.27
C ARG A 53 -4.77 -22.28 19.44
N ARG A 54 -5.56 -23.35 19.47
CA ARG A 54 -5.05 -24.72 19.56
C ARG A 54 -4.17 -25.04 18.36
N PHE A 55 -4.63 -24.73 17.16
CA PHE A 55 -3.84 -24.90 15.95
C PHE A 55 -2.51 -24.12 16.03
N ASN A 56 -2.57 -22.83 16.37
CA ASN A 56 -1.38 -21.98 16.47
C ASN A 56 -0.38 -22.51 17.52
N GLN A 57 -0.88 -22.96 18.68
CA GLN A 57 -0.05 -23.53 19.75
C GLN A 57 0.62 -24.81 19.31
N HIS A 58 -0.13 -25.75 18.72
CA HIS A 58 0.44 -27.00 18.19
C HIS A 58 1.49 -26.73 17.12
N LEU A 59 1.26 -25.73 16.26
CA LEU A 59 2.22 -25.36 15.23
C LEU A 59 3.53 -24.82 15.83
N VAL A 60 3.43 -23.96 16.85
CA VAL A 60 4.60 -23.48 17.61
C VAL A 60 5.33 -24.63 18.28
N GLU A 61 4.61 -25.53 18.94
CA GLU A 61 5.20 -26.72 19.59
C GLU A 61 5.90 -27.63 18.59
N ARG A 62 5.30 -27.87 17.43
CA ARG A 62 5.86 -28.66 16.34
C ARG A 62 7.17 -28.06 15.79
N LEU A 63 7.24 -26.75 15.63
CA LEU A 63 8.41 -26.07 15.08
C LEU A 63 9.52 -25.80 16.12
N ARG A 64 9.18 -25.72 17.41
CA ARG A 64 10.13 -25.38 18.47
C ARG A 64 11.41 -26.24 18.48
N PRO A 65 11.35 -27.57 18.39
CA PRO A 65 12.55 -28.40 18.37
C PRO A 65 13.42 -28.13 17.14
N VAL A 66 12.80 -27.94 15.99
CA VAL A 66 13.48 -27.66 14.72
C VAL A 66 14.22 -26.31 14.79
N VAL A 67 13.57 -25.27 15.29
CA VAL A 67 14.17 -23.93 15.45
C VAL A 67 15.33 -23.93 16.43
N GLN A 68 15.20 -24.72 17.53
CA GLN A 68 16.24 -24.79 18.55
C GLN A 68 17.51 -25.50 18.05
N ARG A 69 17.36 -26.61 17.32
CA ARG A 69 18.48 -27.37 16.75
C ARG A 69 18.99 -26.78 15.44
N GLY A 70 18.14 -26.16 14.66
CA GLY A 70 18.45 -25.67 13.31
C GLY A 70 18.36 -26.76 12.22
N ASP A 71 17.78 -27.92 12.56
CA ASP A 71 17.61 -29.04 11.64
C ASP A 71 16.19 -29.64 11.68
N TRP A 72 15.83 -30.42 10.66
CA TRP A 72 14.53 -31.07 10.49
C TRP A 72 14.54 -32.57 10.89
N THR A 73 15.53 -33.00 11.63
CA THR A 73 15.89 -34.43 11.76
C THR A 73 15.00 -35.29 12.64
N SER A 74 13.97 -34.82 13.28
CA SER A 74 12.93 -35.67 13.90
C SER A 74 11.93 -34.94 14.79
N GLY A 75 10.80 -35.57 15.01
CA GLY A 75 9.95 -35.33 16.18
C GLY A 75 9.01 -34.14 16.05
N THR A 76 8.48 -33.93 14.88
CA THR A 76 7.27 -33.13 14.76
C THR A 76 6.09 -33.93 15.30
N GLY A 77 5.47 -33.47 16.37
CA GLY A 77 4.24 -34.07 16.91
C GLY A 77 3.14 -34.26 15.86
N PRO A 78 2.00 -34.83 16.21
CA PRO A 78 0.89 -35.00 15.28
C PRO A 78 0.51 -33.66 14.62
N ALA A 79 0.12 -33.75 13.35
CA ALA A 79 -0.37 -32.55 12.63
C ALA A 79 -1.57 -31.95 13.38
N PRO A 80 -1.63 -30.62 13.53
CA PRO A 80 -2.81 -29.98 14.10
C PRO A 80 -4.04 -30.23 13.21
N ASP A 81 -5.21 -30.32 13.81
CA ASP A 81 -6.48 -30.45 13.08
C ASP A 81 -6.81 -29.14 12.37
N GLU A 82 -6.72 -29.14 11.05
CA GLU A 82 -7.02 -27.99 10.20
C GLU A 82 -8.52 -27.72 10.04
N THR A 83 -9.37 -28.73 10.32
CA THR A 83 -10.81 -28.65 10.14
C THR A 83 -11.56 -28.17 11.38
N ALA A 84 -10.86 -28.01 12.50
CA ALA A 84 -11.46 -27.64 13.79
C ALA A 84 -12.03 -26.20 13.85
N ILE A 85 -11.88 -25.40 12.79
CA ILE A 85 -12.38 -24.04 12.72
C ILE A 85 -13.78 -24.06 12.12
N ASP A 86 -14.79 -23.66 12.91
CA ASP A 86 -16.17 -23.52 12.47
C ASP A 86 -16.75 -22.19 12.96
N GLY A 87 -17.71 -21.60 12.25
CA GLY A 87 -18.37 -20.39 12.74
C GLY A 87 -18.95 -19.42 11.70
N TRP A 88 -19.25 -18.23 12.14
CA TRP A 88 -20.14 -17.22 11.54
C TRP A 88 -19.54 -16.37 10.41
N PHE A 89 -18.25 -16.44 10.17
CA PHE A 89 -17.56 -15.66 9.14
C PHE A 89 -16.97 -16.58 8.08
N ALA A 90 -17.85 -17.10 7.24
CA ALA A 90 -17.53 -18.14 6.27
C ALA A 90 -16.26 -17.83 5.46
N PHE A 91 -16.12 -16.60 4.93
CA PHE A 91 -14.97 -16.27 4.09
C PHE A 91 -13.63 -16.18 4.87
N ALA A 92 -13.63 -15.58 6.07
CA ALA A 92 -12.41 -15.46 6.88
C ALA A 92 -11.99 -16.82 7.43
N ILE A 93 -12.96 -17.66 7.77
CA ILE A 93 -12.77 -19.04 8.23
C ILE A 93 -12.22 -19.88 7.07
N GLU A 94 -12.84 -19.79 5.89
CA GLU A 94 -12.37 -20.50 4.69
C GLU A 94 -10.93 -20.12 4.35
N ARG A 95 -10.64 -18.81 4.35
CA ARG A 95 -9.28 -18.30 4.11
C ARG A 95 -8.28 -18.83 5.14
N GLN A 96 -8.66 -18.87 6.42
CA GLN A 96 -7.80 -19.40 7.49
C GLN A 96 -7.62 -20.92 7.38
N ARG A 97 -8.64 -21.65 6.96
CA ARG A 97 -8.53 -23.10 6.68
C ARG A 97 -7.57 -23.38 5.53
N GLU A 98 -7.68 -22.63 4.46
CA GLU A 98 -6.76 -22.72 3.32
C GLU A 98 -5.32 -22.40 3.74
N TRP A 99 -5.12 -21.37 4.58
CA TRP A 99 -3.81 -21.08 5.14
C TRP A 99 -3.27 -22.24 6.01
N ASN A 100 -4.11 -22.79 6.87
CA ASN A 100 -3.72 -23.92 7.71
C ASN A 100 -3.22 -25.10 6.85
N LYS A 101 -3.91 -25.40 5.74
CA LYS A 101 -3.48 -26.43 4.76
C LYS A 101 -2.15 -26.06 4.11
N ALA A 102 -2.05 -24.85 3.60
CA ALA A 102 -0.86 -24.38 2.89
C ALA A 102 0.39 -24.37 3.80
N VAL A 103 0.25 -24.02 5.07
CA VAL A 103 1.39 -24.04 6.01
C VAL A 103 1.79 -25.46 6.40
N LEU A 104 0.84 -26.39 6.50
CA LEU A 104 1.16 -27.81 6.72
C LEU A 104 1.87 -28.39 5.51
N GLU A 105 1.38 -28.12 4.29
CA GLU A 105 2.05 -28.49 3.04
C GLU A 105 3.48 -27.93 2.96
N LEU A 106 3.66 -26.63 3.30
CA LEU A 106 4.99 -26.03 3.36
C LEU A 106 5.93 -26.77 4.32
N ILE A 107 5.44 -27.13 5.51
CA ILE A 107 6.22 -27.88 6.50
C ILE A 107 6.56 -29.27 5.97
N ASP A 108 5.62 -29.97 5.34
CA ASP A 108 5.83 -31.30 4.80
C ASP A 108 6.84 -31.30 3.64
N VAL A 109 6.71 -30.37 2.69
CA VAL A 109 7.70 -30.17 1.61
C VAL A 109 9.07 -29.82 2.19
N ALA A 110 9.12 -28.98 3.20
CA ALA A 110 10.35 -28.60 3.88
C ALA A 110 10.99 -29.77 4.62
N SER A 111 10.21 -30.63 5.26
CA SER A 111 10.67 -31.80 6.01
C SER A 111 11.14 -32.92 5.07
N GLY A 112 10.46 -33.14 3.96
CA GLY A 112 10.75 -34.20 2.98
C GLY A 112 11.91 -33.92 2.02
N GLY A 113 12.63 -32.81 2.15
CA GLY A 113 13.73 -32.45 1.25
C GLY A 113 13.29 -32.08 -0.16
N GLY A 114 12.08 -31.55 -0.31
CA GLY A 114 11.49 -31.12 -1.59
C GLY A 114 12.39 -30.19 -2.40
N ALA A 115 12.30 -30.27 -3.71
CA ALA A 115 13.08 -29.42 -4.63
C ALA A 115 12.79 -27.93 -4.41
N LEU A 116 13.79 -27.08 -4.63
CA LEU A 116 13.74 -25.64 -4.39
C LEU A 116 12.49 -24.94 -5.01
N PRO A 117 12.05 -25.26 -6.25
CA PRO A 117 10.85 -24.68 -6.83
C PRO A 117 9.55 -25.05 -6.08
N ALA A 118 9.40 -26.30 -5.65
CA ALA A 118 8.23 -26.73 -4.88
C ALA A 118 8.17 -26.03 -3.51
N LEU A 119 9.34 -25.82 -2.92
CA LEU A 119 9.47 -25.12 -1.64
C LEU A 119 9.11 -23.63 -1.78
N HIS A 120 9.56 -22.96 -2.84
CA HIS A 120 9.19 -21.57 -3.15
C HIS A 120 7.69 -21.43 -3.40
N SER A 121 7.09 -22.36 -4.17
CA SER A 121 5.66 -22.34 -4.45
C SER A 121 4.82 -22.51 -3.16
N ALA A 122 5.18 -23.49 -2.31
CA ALA A 122 4.50 -23.70 -1.03
C ALA A 122 4.67 -22.51 -0.08
N LEU A 123 5.87 -21.90 -0.04
CA LEU A 123 6.14 -20.70 0.74
C LEU A 123 5.27 -19.52 0.27
N GLY A 124 5.19 -19.33 -1.04
CA GLY A 124 4.37 -18.29 -1.66
C GLY A 124 2.89 -18.47 -1.27
N ARG A 125 2.30 -19.65 -1.46
CA ARG A 125 0.91 -19.93 -1.08
C ARG A 125 0.63 -19.64 0.38
N ALA A 126 1.49 -20.12 1.29
CA ALA A 126 1.32 -19.92 2.72
C ALA A 126 1.39 -18.43 3.12
N LEU A 127 2.28 -17.65 2.48
CA LEU A 127 2.39 -16.20 2.72
C LEU A 127 1.11 -15.45 2.33
N ALA A 128 0.51 -15.76 1.21
CA ALA A 128 -0.66 -15.03 0.74
C ALA A 128 -1.96 -15.45 1.43
N LEU A 129 -2.13 -16.73 1.66
CA LEU A 129 -3.28 -17.21 2.44
C LEU A 129 -3.23 -16.73 3.89
N GLY A 130 -2.04 -16.42 4.40
CA GLY A 130 -1.85 -15.81 5.71
C GLY A 130 -2.50 -14.43 5.89
N LYS A 131 -2.91 -13.78 4.80
CA LYS A 131 -3.57 -12.48 4.83
C LYS A 131 -5.08 -12.66 4.83
N ILE A 132 -5.71 -12.13 5.88
CA ILE A 132 -7.17 -12.16 6.00
C ILE A 132 -7.72 -10.86 5.38
N PRO A 133 -8.51 -10.94 4.29
CA PRO A 133 -9.09 -9.74 3.67
C PRO A 133 -9.97 -9.00 4.67
N MET A 134 -9.74 -7.70 4.81
CA MET A 134 -10.38 -6.86 5.81
C MET A 134 -11.19 -5.76 5.10
N GLY A 135 -12.36 -6.04 4.58
CA GLY A 135 -13.05 -4.90 4.00
C GLY A 135 -14.48 -5.09 3.51
N GLU A 136 -14.66 -5.56 2.32
CA GLU A 136 -15.94 -5.38 1.61
C GLU A 136 -17.01 -6.42 1.92
N GLU A 137 -16.63 -7.58 2.41
CA GLU A 137 -17.56 -8.70 2.60
C GLU A 137 -18.26 -8.72 3.97
N LEU A 138 -17.96 -7.76 4.84
CA LEU A 138 -18.62 -7.64 6.14
C LEU A 138 -19.93 -6.86 6.01
N SER A 139 -21.08 -7.53 6.17
CA SER A 139 -22.41 -6.90 6.15
C SER A 139 -23.07 -6.87 7.53
N GLY A 140 -23.94 -5.90 7.79
CA GLY A 140 -24.81 -5.86 8.96
C GLY A 140 -24.07 -5.77 10.31
N LEU A 141 -24.30 -6.72 11.21
CA LEU A 141 -23.72 -6.79 12.56
C LEU A 141 -22.19 -6.81 12.58
N ALA A 142 -21.56 -7.36 11.54
CA ALA A 142 -20.12 -7.41 11.43
C ALA A 142 -19.49 -6.04 11.28
N LYS A 143 -20.14 -5.08 10.60
CA LYS A 143 -19.66 -3.69 10.50
C LYS A 143 -19.61 -2.98 11.86
N GLY A 144 -20.59 -3.21 12.72
CA GLY A 144 -20.63 -2.62 14.07
C GLY A 144 -19.58 -3.19 15.03
N THR A 145 -19.04 -4.36 14.75
CA THR A 145 -18.05 -5.05 15.58
C THR A 145 -16.64 -5.04 14.95
N TYR A 146 -16.48 -4.36 13.81
CA TYR A 146 -15.23 -4.28 13.04
C TYR A 146 -13.97 -3.93 13.88
N PRO A 147 -13.97 -2.95 14.80
CA PRO A 147 -12.78 -2.65 15.58
C PRO A 147 -12.29 -3.81 16.46
N LEU A 148 -13.23 -4.66 16.93
CA LEU A 148 -12.91 -5.86 17.70
C LEU A 148 -12.21 -6.91 16.84
N TRP A 149 -12.66 -7.04 15.58
CA TRP A 149 -12.15 -8.00 14.63
C TRP A 149 -10.79 -7.60 14.06
N PHE A 150 -10.62 -6.31 13.81
CA PHE A 150 -9.40 -5.78 13.24
C PHE A 150 -8.17 -6.21 14.04
N GLU A 151 -8.20 -6.04 15.36
CA GLU A 151 -7.06 -6.40 16.21
C GLU A 151 -6.81 -7.91 16.25
N LEU A 152 -7.86 -8.71 16.26
CA LEU A 152 -7.75 -10.17 16.23
C LEU A 152 -7.15 -10.68 14.93
N PHE A 153 -7.68 -10.20 13.81
CA PHE A 153 -7.17 -10.59 12.49
C PHE A 153 -5.75 -10.07 12.26
N ARG A 154 -5.43 -8.88 12.76
CA ARG A 154 -4.07 -8.37 12.73
C ARG A 154 -3.10 -9.27 13.49
N LYS A 155 -3.45 -9.72 14.69
CA LYS A 155 -2.62 -10.65 15.47
C LYS A 155 -2.46 -11.99 14.76
N GLN A 156 -3.53 -12.53 14.18
CA GLN A 156 -3.47 -13.78 13.42
C GLN A 156 -2.59 -13.63 12.17
N GLN A 157 -2.70 -12.52 11.47
CA GLN A 157 -1.86 -12.26 10.31
C GLN A 157 -0.37 -12.16 10.67
N VAL A 158 -0.03 -11.47 11.77
CA VAL A 158 1.36 -11.40 12.28
C VAL A 158 1.87 -12.81 12.62
N PHE A 159 1.03 -13.63 13.25
CA PHE A 159 1.37 -15.03 13.52
C PHE A 159 1.64 -15.81 12.23
N ASN A 160 0.72 -15.75 11.27
CA ASN A 160 0.80 -16.46 10.01
C ASN A 160 2.09 -16.13 9.25
N GLU A 161 2.39 -14.83 9.13
CA GLU A 161 3.60 -14.35 8.47
C GLU A 161 4.88 -14.81 9.18
N ALA A 162 4.91 -14.71 10.50
CA ALA A 162 6.08 -15.11 11.30
C ALA A 162 6.38 -16.62 11.18
N ILE A 163 5.36 -17.48 11.14
CA ILE A 163 5.52 -18.92 10.93
C ILE A 163 6.15 -19.21 9.56
N VAL A 164 5.59 -18.62 8.52
CA VAL A 164 6.07 -18.86 7.15
C VAL A 164 7.50 -18.38 6.97
N ARG A 165 7.85 -17.20 7.50
CA ARG A 165 9.22 -16.67 7.50
C ARG A 165 10.18 -17.55 8.30
N THR A 166 9.72 -18.14 9.42
CA THR A 166 10.51 -19.09 10.21
C THR A 166 10.91 -20.29 9.35
N VAL A 167 9.96 -20.90 8.64
CA VAL A 167 10.21 -22.06 7.78
C VAL A 167 11.15 -21.70 6.63
N GLY A 168 10.91 -20.55 5.96
CA GLY A 168 11.78 -20.05 4.91
C GLY A 168 13.22 -19.85 5.36
N ALA A 169 13.43 -19.20 6.51
CA ALA A 169 14.75 -18.95 7.07
C ALA A 169 15.48 -20.22 7.49
N LEU A 170 14.76 -21.24 8.00
CA LEU A 170 15.34 -22.56 8.34
C LEU A 170 15.82 -23.32 7.11
N LYS A 171 15.22 -23.09 5.95
CA LYS A 171 15.59 -23.73 4.68
C LYS A 171 16.60 -22.94 3.86
N GLY A 172 17.07 -21.79 4.37
CA GLY A 172 18.02 -20.93 3.65
C GLY A 172 17.45 -20.38 2.33
N LEU A 173 16.12 -20.30 2.23
CA LEU A 173 15.48 -19.69 1.07
C LEU A 173 15.86 -18.22 1.00
N PRO A 174 16.07 -17.66 -0.23
CA PRO A 174 16.27 -16.23 -0.36
C PRO A 174 15.13 -15.52 0.37
N ARG A 175 15.48 -14.51 1.16
CA ARG A 175 14.49 -13.69 1.82
C ARG A 175 13.47 -13.25 0.77
N ALA A 176 12.18 -13.47 1.05
CA ALA A 176 11.19 -12.57 0.50
C ALA A 176 11.71 -11.15 0.80
N PRO A 177 11.69 -10.22 -0.16
CA PRO A 177 12.33 -8.91 0.03
C PRO A 177 12.01 -8.40 1.42
N ASP A 178 13.05 -7.99 2.14
CA ASP A 178 12.96 -7.62 3.56
C ASP A 178 12.10 -6.37 3.71
N LEU A 179 10.81 -6.59 3.89
CA LEU A 179 9.81 -5.53 4.04
C LEU A 179 9.80 -4.95 5.45
N GLY A 180 10.77 -5.29 6.30
CA GLY A 180 10.60 -5.10 7.73
C GLY A 180 11.70 -4.40 8.52
N THR A 181 12.90 -4.22 8.01
CA THR A 181 13.89 -3.36 8.67
C THR A 181 13.95 -2.03 7.95
N VAL A 182 13.28 -1.05 8.51
CA VAL A 182 13.46 0.34 8.10
C VAL A 182 14.84 0.77 8.58
N SER A 183 15.79 0.85 7.66
CA SER A 183 17.07 1.49 7.94
C SER A 183 16.90 3.00 7.88
N ASP A 184 17.59 3.72 8.75
CA ASP A 184 17.67 5.17 8.64
C ASP A 184 18.29 5.54 7.28
N PRO A 185 17.87 6.66 6.68
CA PRO A 185 18.47 7.12 5.43
C PRO A 185 19.96 7.42 5.65
N PRO A 186 20.83 7.16 4.63
CA PRO A 186 22.23 7.47 4.76
C PRO A 186 22.45 8.97 4.98
N PRO A 187 23.48 9.39 5.74
CA PRO A 187 23.78 10.80 5.92
C PRO A 187 24.01 11.53 4.60
N ILE A 188 23.32 12.67 4.43
CA ILE A 188 23.48 13.53 3.25
C ILE A 188 24.21 14.84 3.61
N ALA A 189 25.00 15.37 2.68
CA ALA A 189 25.61 16.68 2.85
C ALA A 189 24.55 17.78 2.89
N VAL A 190 24.54 18.55 3.97
CA VAL A 190 23.56 19.62 4.16
C VAL A 190 23.94 20.85 3.35
N LEU A 191 23.03 21.35 2.54
CA LEU A 191 23.22 22.57 1.77
C LEU A 191 23.14 23.81 2.68
N GLN A 192 24.14 24.67 2.62
CA GLN A 192 24.13 25.93 3.38
C GLN A 192 23.25 27.00 2.72
N ASP A 193 23.23 27.04 1.37
CA ASP A 193 22.53 28.04 0.54
C ASP A 193 21.35 27.43 -0.25
N GLY A 194 20.67 26.46 0.34
CA GLY A 194 19.52 25.82 -0.31
C GLY A 194 18.24 26.68 -0.23
N PRO A 195 17.13 26.24 -0.85
CA PRO A 195 15.85 26.96 -0.83
C PRO A 195 15.24 27.00 0.58
N LEU A 196 14.52 28.08 0.91
CA LEU A 196 13.70 28.10 2.12
C LEU A 196 12.51 27.15 1.95
N ILE A 197 12.30 26.26 2.93
CA ILE A 197 11.19 25.29 2.95
C ILE A 197 10.19 25.69 4.02
N SER A 198 8.95 25.99 3.63
CA SER A 198 7.85 26.20 4.55
C SER A 198 7.17 24.87 4.86
N VAL A 199 7.28 24.38 6.07
CA VAL A 199 6.52 23.23 6.55
C VAL A 199 5.13 23.71 6.97
N VAL A 200 4.06 23.19 6.36
CA VAL A 200 2.67 23.59 6.64
C VAL A 200 1.97 22.47 7.41
N THR A 201 1.41 22.82 8.58
CA THR A 201 0.81 21.86 9.50
C THR A 201 -0.51 22.39 10.04
N PRO A 202 -1.67 21.92 9.53
CA PRO A 202 -2.97 22.18 10.14
C PRO A 202 -3.12 21.34 11.40
N VAL A 203 -3.68 21.91 12.47
CA VAL A 203 -3.82 21.25 13.78
C VAL A 203 -5.25 21.34 14.28
N PHE A 204 -5.82 20.22 14.71
CA PHE A 204 -7.12 20.20 15.35
C PHE A 204 -7.19 19.17 16.46
N ARG A 205 -7.40 19.63 17.71
CA ARG A 205 -7.61 18.81 18.91
C ARG A 205 -6.55 17.72 19.12
N THR A 206 -5.33 17.98 18.72
CA THR A 206 -4.22 17.05 18.85
C THR A 206 -3.77 16.90 20.30
N PRO A 207 -3.51 15.69 20.80
CA PRO A 207 -2.89 15.50 22.10
C PRO A 207 -1.53 16.22 22.18
N GLU A 208 -1.26 16.92 23.30
CA GLU A 208 -0.05 17.75 23.49
C GLU A 208 1.25 17.00 23.20
N ALA A 209 1.37 15.75 23.70
CA ALA A 209 2.56 14.94 23.48
C ALA A 209 2.78 14.58 22.00
N VAL A 210 1.68 14.40 21.24
CA VAL A 210 1.74 14.07 19.82
C VAL A 210 2.15 15.29 19.01
N LEU A 211 1.53 16.45 19.26
CA LEU A 211 1.92 17.70 18.61
C LEU A 211 3.35 18.11 18.95
N THR A 212 3.78 17.89 20.20
CA THR A 212 5.16 18.15 20.60
C THR A 212 6.13 17.28 19.80
N ALA A 213 5.86 15.98 19.63
CA ALA A 213 6.69 15.10 18.83
C ALA A 213 6.75 15.54 17.35
N CYS A 214 5.64 16.00 16.79
CA CYS A 214 5.58 16.57 15.44
C CYS A 214 6.51 17.79 15.31
N VAL A 215 6.34 18.79 16.17
CA VAL A 215 7.15 20.03 16.16
C VAL A 215 8.63 19.74 16.45
N ASP A 216 8.93 18.87 17.40
CA ASP A 216 10.31 18.48 17.73
C ASP A 216 11.00 17.78 16.55
N SER A 217 10.25 17.03 15.70
CA SER A 217 10.81 16.43 14.49
C SER A 217 11.23 17.47 13.44
N VAL A 218 10.54 18.62 13.38
CA VAL A 218 10.94 19.75 12.52
C VAL A 218 12.12 20.52 13.14
N LEU A 219 12.13 20.71 14.45
CA LEU A 219 13.25 21.34 15.16
C LEU A 219 14.55 20.51 15.05
N ALA A 220 14.43 19.18 14.93
CA ALA A 220 15.55 18.26 14.80
C ALA A 220 16.11 18.17 13.36
N GLN A 221 15.52 18.88 12.39
CA GLN A 221 15.98 18.84 11.00
C GLN A 221 17.43 19.32 10.87
N THR A 222 18.24 18.52 10.18
CA THR A 222 19.65 18.87 9.89
C THR A 222 19.77 20.04 8.93
N TYR A 223 18.81 20.22 8.05
CA TYR A 223 18.70 21.38 7.17
C TYR A 223 18.13 22.58 7.92
N SER A 224 18.81 23.72 7.93
CA SER A 224 18.48 24.85 8.79
C SER A 224 17.53 25.90 8.16
N ARG A 225 17.38 25.92 6.83
CA ARG A 225 16.59 26.91 6.09
C ARG A 225 15.12 26.47 5.94
N TRP A 226 14.41 26.46 7.05
CA TRP A 226 12.98 26.16 7.10
C TRP A 226 12.23 27.16 7.97
N GLU A 227 10.94 27.27 7.76
CA GLU A 227 9.94 27.83 8.66
C GLU A 227 8.83 26.81 8.88
N LEU A 228 8.19 26.83 10.04
CA LEU A 228 7.05 25.99 10.39
C LEU A 228 5.80 26.87 10.54
N CYS A 229 4.81 26.66 9.69
CA CYS A 229 3.53 27.37 9.70
C CYS A 229 2.47 26.47 10.34
N LEU A 230 2.19 26.69 11.64
CA LEU A 230 1.18 25.97 12.42
C LEU A 230 -0.14 26.74 12.41
N VAL A 231 -1.24 26.08 12.07
CA VAL A 231 -2.58 26.67 12.13
C VAL A 231 -3.49 25.81 13.01
N ASP A 232 -3.94 26.37 14.13
CA ASP A 232 -4.96 25.76 14.96
C ASP A 232 -6.35 25.99 14.35
N ASP A 233 -7.01 24.94 13.92
CA ASP A 233 -8.33 24.97 13.30
C ASP A 233 -9.47 25.05 14.35
N GLY A 234 -9.35 26.01 15.25
CA GLY A 234 -10.37 26.30 16.25
C GLY A 234 -10.56 25.17 17.27
N SER A 235 -9.47 24.60 17.78
CA SER A 235 -9.50 23.51 18.77
C SER A 235 -10.20 23.89 20.07
N ALA A 236 -10.22 25.20 20.42
CA ALA A 236 -10.81 25.74 21.64
C ALA A 236 -10.30 25.08 22.93
N GLN A 237 -9.01 24.73 22.96
CA GLN A 237 -8.32 24.08 24.07
C GLN A 237 -7.24 25.01 24.64
N PRO A 238 -7.38 25.56 25.88
CA PRO A 238 -6.41 26.50 26.45
C PRO A 238 -4.99 25.91 26.57
N ALA A 239 -4.86 24.63 26.90
CA ALA A 239 -3.58 23.95 26.99
C ALA A 239 -2.86 23.93 25.64
N LEU A 240 -3.58 23.64 24.56
CA LEU A 240 -3.05 23.65 23.20
C LEU A 240 -2.62 25.06 22.77
N ALA A 241 -3.41 26.09 23.08
CA ALA A 241 -3.04 27.49 22.82
C ALA A 241 -1.74 27.88 23.54
N SER A 242 -1.58 27.51 24.81
CA SER A 242 -0.36 27.75 25.58
C SER A 242 0.86 27.01 24.98
N LEU A 243 0.64 25.81 24.44
CA LEU A 243 1.68 25.03 23.78
C LEU A 243 2.15 25.70 22.48
N PHE A 244 1.23 26.21 21.66
CA PHE A 244 1.56 26.98 20.45
C PHE A 244 2.42 28.21 20.75
N GLU A 245 2.05 28.96 21.80
CA GLU A 245 2.85 30.11 22.25
C GLU A 245 4.25 29.69 22.74
N ALA A 246 4.34 28.53 23.40
CA ALA A 246 5.63 27.99 23.83
C ALA A 246 6.52 27.63 22.64
N PHE A 247 5.97 27.03 21.59
CA PHE A 247 6.70 26.74 20.36
C PHE A 247 7.20 28.01 19.66
N ALA A 248 6.35 29.02 19.50
CA ALA A 248 6.74 30.29 18.87
C ALA A 248 7.85 31.03 19.68
N ARG A 249 7.85 30.90 21.02
CA ARG A 249 8.93 31.43 21.86
C ARG A 249 10.23 30.62 21.79
N LYS A 250 10.11 29.28 21.53
CA LYS A 250 11.26 28.37 21.48
C LYS A 250 12.12 28.59 20.23
N ASP A 251 11.50 28.86 19.11
CA ASP A 251 12.20 29.09 17.84
C ASP A 251 11.46 30.12 16.97
N PRO A 252 12.10 31.23 16.54
CA PRO A 252 11.44 32.29 15.75
C PRO A 252 11.03 31.83 14.33
N ARG A 253 11.48 30.66 13.87
CA ARG A 253 11.06 30.09 12.60
C ARG A 253 9.68 29.41 12.69
N ILE A 254 9.14 29.23 13.92
CA ILE A 254 7.80 28.70 14.14
C ILE A 254 6.81 29.86 14.18
N ARG A 255 5.89 29.83 13.24
CA ARG A 255 4.83 30.81 13.09
C ARG A 255 3.48 30.14 13.36
N VAL A 256 2.64 30.79 14.15
CA VAL A 256 1.38 30.25 14.64
C VAL A 256 0.21 31.15 14.27
N GLU A 257 -0.89 30.57 13.82
CA GLU A 257 -2.18 31.23 13.64
C GLU A 257 -3.30 30.40 14.30
N HIS A 258 -4.26 31.09 14.95
CA HIS A 258 -5.42 30.46 15.57
C HIS A 258 -6.69 30.88 14.84
N GLN A 259 -7.48 29.89 14.38
CA GLN A 259 -8.81 30.14 13.87
C GLN A 259 -9.84 30.20 14.99
N VAL A 260 -10.84 31.05 14.84
CA VAL A 260 -11.90 31.23 15.85
C VAL A 260 -12.79 29.99 15.98
N LYS A 261 -12.97 29.24 14.88
CA LYS A 261 -13.79 28.04 14.78
C LYS A 261 -13.14 27.02 13.87
N ASN A 262 -13.53 25.77 14.00
CA ASN A 262 -13.15 24.72 13.06
C ASN A 262 -13.75 25.01 11.67
N GLU A 263 -12.91 25.13 10.67
CA GLU A 263 -13.27 25.33 9.26
C GLU A 263 -12.89 24.14 8.37
N GLY A 264 -12.25 23.14 8.93
CA GLY A 264 -11.81 21.92 8.27
C GLY A 264 -10.36 21.98 7.74
N ILE A 265 -9.79 20.78 7.56
CA ILE A 265 -8.36 20.58 7.23
C ILE A 265 -7.94 21.36 5.97
N ALA A 266 -8.78 21.41 4.93
CA ALA A 266 -8.45 22.11 3.69
C ALA A 266 -8.25 23.60 3.93
N ARG A 267 -9.13 24.25 4.70
CA ARG A 267 -9.04 25.68 5.00
C ARG A 267 -7.90 25.99 5.96
N ALA A 268 -7.70 25.17 6.97
CA ALA A 268 -6.57 25.31 7.89
C ALA A 268 -5.23 25.17 7.15
N THR A 269 -5.10 24.20 6.25
CA THR A 269 -3.92 24.07 5.39
C THR A 269 -3.73 25.28 4.48
N ASN A 270 -4.81 25.82 3.89
CA ASN A 270 -4.73 27.01 3.06
C ASN A 270 -4.29 28.26 3.87
N ARG A 271 -4.67 28.35 5.13
CA ARG A 271 -4.15 29.39 6.04
C ARG A 271 -2.65 29.22 6.28
N ALA A 272 -2.19 27.99 6.55
CA ALA A 272 -0.76 27.71 6.70
C ALA A 272 0.03 28.01 5.40
N LEU A 273 -0.54 27.70 4.24
CA LEU A 273 0.01 28.07 2.92
C LEU A 273 0.09 29.60 2.72
N ALA A 274 -0.89 30.34 3.21
CA ALA A 274 -0.87 31.82 3.14
C ALA A 274 0.22 32.43 4.03
N MET A 275 0.60 31.75 5.11
CA MET A 275 1.73 32.15 5.96
C MET A 275 3.08 31.81 5.32
N ALA A 276 3.15 30.82 4.44
CA ALA A 276 4.38 30.28 3.86
C ALA A 276 5.10 31.31 3.00
N THR A 277 6.38 31.54 3.27
CA THR A 277 7.25 32.47 2.52
C THR A 277 8.34 31.77 1.71
N GLY A 278 8.55 30.45 1.96
CA GLY A 278 9.58 29.65 1.32
C GLY A 278 9.34 29.45 -0.18
N GLU A 279 10.41 29.11 -0.87
CA GLU A 279 10.37 28.71 -2.29
C GLU A 279 9.70 27.34 -2.45
N LEU A 280 9.83 26.49 -1.42
CA LEU A 280 9.26 25.16 -1.34
C LEU A 280 8.26 25.09 -0.18
N VAL A 281 7.24 24.24 -0.35
CA VAL A 281 6.25 23.91 0.67
C VAL A 281 6.32 22.42 0.93
N ALA A 282 6.45 22.03 2.20
CA ALA A 282 6.39 20.67 2.68
C ALA A 282 5.12 20.46 3.51
N PHE A 283 4.40 19.38 3.28
CA PHE A 283 3.17 19.05 4.01
C PHE A 283 3.49 18.07 5.13
N LEU A 284 3.05 18.41 6.35
CA LEU A 284 3.23 17.58 7.53
C LEU A 284 1.94 17.56 8.35
N ASP A 285 1.40 16.38 8.57
CA ASP A 285 0.23 16.21 9.45
C ASP A 285 0.64 16.37 10.92
N HIS A 286 -0.28 16.93 11.72
CA HIS A 286 -0.01 17.31 13.11
C HIS A 286 0.26 16.16 14.08
N ASP A 287 -0.04 14.93 13.67
CA ASP A 287 0.16 13.70 14.46
C ASP A 287 1.32 12.84 13.98
N ASP A 288 2.02 13.27 12.92
CA ASP A 288 3.12 12.57 12.28
C ASP A 288 4.49 13.19 12.61
N THR A 289 5.56 12.55 12.14
CA THR A 289 6.92 13.06 12.32
C THR A 289 7.77 12.87 11.06
N LEU A 290 8.79 13.74 10.92
CA LEU A 290 9.78 13.66 9.85
C LEU A 290 11.08 13.01 10.34
N ASP A 291 11.76 12.29 9.45
CA ASP A 291 13.17 11.91 9.65
C ASP A 291 14.03 13.18 9.77
N PRO A 292 15.07 13.22 10.62
CA PRO A 292 15.92 14.39 10.78
C PRO A 292 16.59 14.90 9.49
N GLN A 293 16.70 14.10 8.46
CA GLN A 293 17.29 14.45 7.17
C GLN A 293 16.26 14.78 6.08
N ALA A 294 14.97 14.73 6.37
CA ALA A 294 13.90 14.86 5.37
C ALA A 294 14.02 16.15 4.54
N LEU A 295 14.19 17.29 5.21
CA LEU A 295 14.33 18.58 4.52
C LEU A 295 15.67 18.72 3.79
N ALA A 296 16.74 18.08 4.27
CA ALA A 296 18.02 18.07 3.59
C ALA A 296 17.95 17.30 2.26
N TYR A 297 17.32 16.12 2.25
CA TYR A 297 17.10 15.35 1.04
C TYR A 297 16.22 16.11 0.04
N ALA A 298 15.12 16.73 0.50
CA ALA A 298 14.28 17.54 -0.36
C ALA A 298 15.05 18.70 -0.98
N ALA A 299 15.78 19.48 -0.19
CA ALA A 299 16.59 20.60 -0.69
C ALA A 299 17.66 20.16 -1.72
N ALA A 300 18.31 19.01 -1.46
CA ALA A 300 19.32 18.46 -2.36
C ALA A 300 18.71 18.04 -3.71
N GLU A 301 17.55 17.38 -3.73
CA GLU A 301 16.88 16.97 -4.95
C GLU A 301 16.47 18.17 -5.81
N PHE A 302 15.83 19.19 -5.22
CA PHE A 302 15.43 20.40 -5.96
C PHE A 302 16.63 21.19 -6.50
N ARG A 303 17.77 21.10 -5.85
CA ARG A 303 19.01 21.72 -6.32
C ARG A 303 19.69 20.90 -7.43
N ALA A 304 19.74 19.58 -7.27
CA ALA A 304 20.37 18.68 -8.23
C ALA A 304 19.59 18.62 -9.55
N VAL A 305 18.26 18.70 -9.45
CA VAL A 305 17.35 18.58 -10.59
C VAL A 305 16.37 19.77 -10.60
N PRO A 306 16.75 20.90 -11.22
CA PRO A 306 15.96 22.14 -11.22
C PRO A 306 14.57 22.01 -11.87
N GLU A 307 14.36 21.01 -12.72
CA GLU A 307 13.09 20.70 -13.36
C GLU A 307 12.08 20.06 -12.41
N THR A 308 12.51 19.55 -11.26
CA THR A 308 11.61 18.97 -10.26
C THR A 308 10.67 20.06 -9.73
N ASP A 309 9.37 19.85 -9.90
CA ASP A 309 8.33 20.78 -9.46
C ASP A 309 7.68 20.33 -8.15
N PHE A 310 7.57 19.01 -7.93
CA PHE A 310 7.28 18.43 -6.64
C PHE A 310 7.95 17.06 -6.49
N LEU A 311 8.06 16.59 -5.27
CA LEU A 311 8.62 15.28 -4.95
C LEU A 311 7.85 14.63 -3.81
N TYR A 312 8.05 13.32 -3.67
CA TYR A 312 7.59 12.52 -2.55
C TYR A 312 8.70 11.56 -2.08
N SER A 313 8.55 11.05 -0.87
CA SER A 313 9.47 10.03 -0.33
C SER A 313 8.73 8.74 0.04
N ASP A 314 9.49 7.73 0.42
CA ASP A 314 8.98 6.57 1.13
C ASP A 314 8.49 6.96 2.52
N GLU A 315 7.65 6.12 3.11
CA GLU A 315 7.08 6.32 4.43
C GLU A 315 7.06 5.02 5.23
N ASP A 316 6.96 5.12 6.55
CA ASP A 316 6.64 4.00 7.41
C ASP A 316 5.55 4.37 8.43
N LYS A 317 5.25 3.47 9.36
CA LYS A 317 4.27 3.72 10.40
C LYS A 317 4.91 3.74 11.77
N LEU A 318 4.44 4.67 12.61
CA LEU A 318 4.71 4.69 14.05
C LEU A 318 3.56 4.02 14.79
N ASP A 319 3.87 3.07 15.66
CA ASP A 319 2.88 2.53 16.60
C ASP A 319 2.69 3.48 17.81
N ALA A 320 1.77 3.12 18.72
CA ALA A 320 1.50 3.92 19.92
C ALA A 320 2.72 4.08 20.85
N ALA A 321 3.72 3.22 20.76
CA ALA A 321 4.97 3.29 21.51
C ALA A 321 6.07 4.09 20.77
N GLY A 322 5.77 4.61 19.57
CA GLY A 322 6.73 5.32 18.74
C GLY A 322 7.70 4.42 17.99
N LYS A 323 7.42 3.11 17.92
CA LYS A 323 8.24 2.17 17.15
C LYS A 323 7.87 2.23 15.68
N ARG A 324 8.90 2.35 14.83
CA ARG A 324 8.78 2.33 13.37
C ARG A 324 8.53 0.92 12.84
N GLY A 325 7.69 0.81 11.80
CA GLY A 325 7.39 -0.45 11.12
C GLY A 325 6.53 -0.25 9.89
N PHE A 326 6.22 -1.32 9.17
CA PHE A 326 5.37 -1.30 7.98
C PHE A 326 5.79 -0.24 6.94
N PRO A 327 7.04 -0.28 6.44
CA PRO A 327 7.50 0.66 5.44
C PRO A 327 6.70 0.53 4.15
N PHE A 328 6.50 1.64 3.48
CA PHE A 328 6.03 1.69 2.11
C PHE A 328 7.15 2.24 1.21
N PHE A 329 7.83 1.33 0.56
CA PHE A 329 8.77 1.66 -0.51
C PHE A 329 7.96 1.93 -1.77
N LYS A 330 7.89 3.18 -2.15
CA LYS A 330 7.09 3.64 -3.28
C LYS A 330 7.88 3.45 -4.58
N PRO A 331 7.21 3.20 -5.70
CA PRO A 331 7.87 3.20 -7.00
C PRO A 331 8.21 4.65 -7.42
N ASP A 332 9.05 4.79 -8.43
CA ASP A 332 9.22 6.05 -9.15
C ASP A 332 7.89 6.52 -9.75
N TRP A 333 7.87 7.77 -10.21
CA TRP A 333 6.64 8.41 -10.64
C TRP A 333 5.87 7.61 -11.68
N SER A 334 4.64 7.24 -11.32
CA SER A 334 3.69 6.52 -12.14
C SER A 334 2.34 7.24 -12.15
N PRO A 335 2.00 7.95 -13.23
CA PRO A 335 0.68 8.56 -13.40
C PRO A 335 -0.46 7.55 -13.28
N GLU A 336 -0.27 6.30 -13.73
CA GLU A 336 -1.31 5.27 -13.64
C GLU A 336 -1.50 4.79 -12.20
N LEU A 337 -0.42 4.69 -11.42
CA LEU A 337 -0.54 4.37 -10.00
C LEU A 337 -1.24 5.49 -9.24
N LEU A 338 -0.96 6.76 -9.58
CA LEU A 338 -1.67 7.89 -8.99
C LEU A 338 -3.19 7.81 -9.25
N ARG A 339 -3.61 7.31 -10.41
CA ARG A 339 -5.02 7.08 -10.71
C ARG A 339 -5.62 5.92 -9.94
N SER A 340 -4.80 5.05 -9.39
CA SER A 340 -5.25 3.91 -8.58
C SER A 340 -5.28 4.23 -7.09
N CYS A 341 -4.39 5.09 -6.60
CA CYS A 341 -4.35 5.53 -5.19
C CYS A 341 -3.46 6.76 -5.02
N ASN A 342 -3.65 7.49 -3.93
CA ASN A 342 -2.77 8.61 -3.57
C ASN A 342 -1.46 8.11 -2.93
N TYR A 343 -0.60 7.48 -3.72
CA TYR A 343 0.65 6.91 -3.22
C TYR A 343 1.75 7.95 -2.98
N ALA A 344 1.66 9.15 -3.58
CA ALA A 344 2.64 10.23 -3.41
C ALA A 344 2.59 10.89 -2.02
N CYS A 345 1.51 10.70 -1.27
CA CYS A 345 1.36 11.14 0.12
C CYS A 345 1.80 10.01 1.05
N HIS A 346 2.78 10.17 1.96
CA HIS A 346 3.63 11.26 2.38
C HIS A 346 5.11 10.94 2.01
N PHE A 347 6.09 11.73 2.12
CA PHE A 347 6.29 13.14 2.45
C PHE A 347 6.25 13.94 1.14
N LEU A 348 5.33 14.89 1.03
CA LEU A 348 5.14 15.70 -0.17
C LEU A 348 5.83 17.06 0.00
N VAL A 349 6.69 17.41 -0.97
CA VAL A 349 7.31 18.74 -1.05
C VAL A 349 7.15 19.29 -2.47
N ALA A 350 6.71 20.53 -2.62
CA ALA A 350 6.45 21.13 -3.92
C ALA A 350 6.99 22.57 -4.01
N ARG A 351 7.29 23.03 -5.23
CA ARG A 351 7.51 24.46 -5.46
C ARG A 351 6.25 25.23 -5.12
N ARG A 352 6.37 26.27 -4.30
CA ARG A 352 5.23 27.07 -3.82
C ARG A 352 4.35 27.57 -4.98
N GLY A 353 4.93 27.95 -6.11
CA GLY A 353 4.18 28.39 -7.28
C GLY A 353 3.34 27.31 -7.99
N LEU A 354 3.55 26.03 -7.67
CA LEU A 354 2.72 24.93 -8.16
C LEU A 354 1.50 24.66 -7.27
N VAL A 355 1.55 25.07 -6.00
CA VAL A 355 0.53 24.82 -4.98
C VAL A 355 -0.51 25.93 -5.02
N ASP A 356 -1.65 25.68 -5.61
CA ASP A 356 -2.78 26.63 -5.73
C ASP A 356 -3.85 26.44 -4.62
N GLY A 357 -3.49 25.75 -3.55
CA GLY A 357 -4.32 25.49 -2.38
C GLY A 357 -5.20 24.25 -2.49
N LEU A 358 -5.76 23.86 -1.36
CA LEU A 358 -6.71 22.75 -1.23
C LEU A 358 -8.13 23.27 -1.50
N ARG A 359 -8.97 22.46 -2.13
CA ARG A 359 -10.33 22.85 -2.52
C ARG A 359 -11.37 22.32 -1.52
N ASP A 360 -12.38 23.12 -1.23
CA ASP A 360 -13.57 22.68 -0.49
C ASP A 360 -14.30 21.55 -1.23
N GLY A 361 -14.92 20.64 -0.47
CA GLY A 361 -15.70 19.53 -1.01
C GLY A 361 -14.91 18.27 -1.36
N PHE A 362 -13.62 18.25 -1.04
CA PHE A 362 -12.75 17.09 -1.19
C PHE A 362 -12.26 16.55 0.17
N ASP A 363 -12.96 16.86 1.25
CA ASP A 363 -12.58 16.41 2.59
C ASP A 363 -12.37 14.88 2.64
N GLY A 364 -11.23 14.48 3.21
CA GLY A 364 -10.75 13.10 3.24
C GLY A 364 -9.97 12.64 1.98
N ALA A 365 -9.91 13.49 0.93
CA ALA A 365 -9.09 13.29 -0.26
C ALA A 365 -8.60 14.65 -0.84
N GLN A 366 -8.50 15.68 0.01
CA GLN A 366 -8.09 17.04 -0.36
C GLN A 366 -6.63 17.08 -0.85
N ASP A 367 -5.78 16.28 -0.25
CA ASP A 367 -4.39 16.04 -0.63
C ASP A 367 -4.29 15.32 -1.99
N TYR A 368 -5.13 14.32 -2.21
CA TYR A 368 -5.20 13.61 -3.48
C TYR A 368 -5.63 14.53 -4.63
N ASP A 369 -6.66 15.37 -4.40
CA ASP A 369 -7.06 16.40 -5.36
C ASP A 369 -5.91 17.36 -5.68
N LEU A 370 -5.15 17.79 -4.66
CA LEU A 370 -4.00 18.67 -4.85
C LEU A 370 -2.91 17.98 -5.69
N VAL A 371 -2.53 16.74 -5.34
CA VAL A 371 -1.49 16.00 -6.08
C VAL A 371 -1.90 15.78 -7.54
N LEU A 372 -3.16 15.41 -7.81
CA LEU A 372 -3.68 15.28 -9.17
C LEU A 372 -3.54 16.61 -9.95
N ARG A 373 -3.94 17.74 -9.37
CA ARG A 373 -3.80 19.07 -10.03
C ARG A 373 -2.35 19.49 -10.23
N MET A 374 -1.48 19.21 -9.29
CA MET A 374 -0.04 19.46 -9.43
C MET A 374 0.55 18.60 -10.55
N SER A 375 0.19 17.32 -10.61
CA SER A 375 0.69 16.40 -11.63
C SER A 375 0.32 16.79 -13.07
N GLU A 376 -0.80 17.51 -13.26
CA GLU A 376 -1.24 18.04 -14.55
C GLU A 376 -0.33 19.14 -15.11
N ARG A 377 0.44 19.81 -14.24
CA ARG A 377 1.24 21.00 -14.56
C ARG A 377 2.74 20.82 -14.32
N ALA A 378 3.10 19.79 -13.57
CA ALA A 378 4.49 19.53 -13.22
C ALA A 378 5.31 19.11 -14.44
N ARG A 379 6.48 19.71 -14.60
CA ARG A 379 7.48 19.30 -15.61
C ARG A 379 8.12 17.98 -15.23
N ARG A 380 8.46 17.82 -13.94
CA ARG A 380 9.05 16.59 -13.38
C ARG A 380 8.55 16.39 -11.95
N VAL A 381 8.28 15.14 -11.64
CA VAL A 381 8.02 14.66 -10.28
C VAL A 381 9.22 13.86 -9.80
N GLY A 382 9.77 14.21 -8.65
CA GLY A 382 10.88 13.52 -8.01
C GLY A 382 10.40 12.44 -7.04
N HIS A 383 11.21 11.40 -6.86
CA HIS A 383 11.04 10.40 -5.81
C HIS A 383 12.35 10.27 -5.02
N ILE A 384 12.25 10.32 -3.71
CA ILE A 384 13.37 10.06 -2.81
C ILE A 384 13.15 8.66 -2.21
N PRO A 385 13.91 7.63 -2.63
CA PRO A 385 13.69 6.24 -2.22
C PRO A 385 14.24 5.96 -0.82
N HIS A 386 13.88 6.81 0.12
CA HIS A 386 14.20 6.71 1.54
C HIS A 386 12.97 7.02 2.39
N VAL A 387 12.84 6.33 3.52
CA VAL A 387 11.77 6.59 4.48
C VAL A 387 12.08 7.87 5.25
N LEU A 388 11.41 8.95 4.86
CA LEU A 388 11.60 10.29 5.42
C LEU A 388 10.38 10.79 6.20
N TYR A 389 9.28 10.04 6.17
CA TYR A 389 8.03 10.38 6.83
C TYR A 389 7.53 9.20 7.67
N HIS A 390 7.11 9.49 8.89
CA HIS A 390 6.67 8.49 9.85
C HIS A 390 5.21 8.75 10.22
N TRP A 391 4.32 7.97 9.61
CA TRP A 391 2.87 8.08 9.79
C TRP A 391 2.42 7.40 11.08
N ARG A 392 1.85 8.17 12.02
CA ARG A 392 1.37 7.63 13.30
C ARG A 392 0.07 6.84 13.13
N SER A 393 0.11 5.57 13.51
CA SER A 393 -1.04 4.69 13.55
C SER A 393 -1.62 4.69 14.96
N GLY A 394 -2.71 5.42 15.18
CA GLY A 394 -3.39 5.48 16.48
C GLY A 394 -4.89 5.23 16.35
N PRO A 395 -5.60 5.00 17.47
CA PRO A 395 -7.06 4.81 17.47
C PRO A 395 -7.85 6.00 16.92
N GLN A 396 -7.23 7.17 16.81
CA GLN A 396 -7.81 8.40 16.27
C GLN A 396 -7.29 8.77 14.88
N SER A 397 -6.37 7.96 14.32
CA SER A 397 -5.87 8.15 12.97
C SER A 397 -6.97 7.87 11.95
N THR A 398 -7.15 8.78 10.99
CA THR A 398 -8.08 8.60 9.85
C THR A 398 -7.80 7.33 9.04
N ALA A 399 -6.58 6.80 9.11
CA ALA A 399 -6.20 5.51 8.52
C ALA A 399 -6.96 4.32 9.10
N LEU A 400 -7.40 4.41 10.36
CA LEU A 400 -8.14 3.35 11.06
C LEU A 400 -9.63 3.68 11.22
N ASP A 401 -10.07 4.89 10.91
CA ASP A 401 -11.48 5.29 11.02
C ASP A 401 -12.27 4.81 9.81
N VAL A 402 -12.83 3.60 9.96
CA VAL A 402 -13.70 2.97 8.95
C VAL A 402 -14.95 3.81 8.65
N ALA A 403 -15.43 4.60 9.63
CA ALA A 403 -16.62 5.43 9.45
C ALA A 403 -16.41 6.55 8.42
N ASN A 404 -15.18 7.07 8.29
CA ASN A 404 -14.84 8.13 7.34
C ASN A 404 -14.40 7.61 5.96
N LYS A 405 -14.09 6.31 5.82
CA LYS A 405 -13.67 5.73 4.53
C LYS A 405 -14.66 5.93 3.38
N PRO A 406 -15.98 5.76 3.56
CA PRO A 406 -16.93 6.01 2.47
C PRO A 406 -16.91 7.47 1.97
N MET A 407 -16.76 8.44 2.88
CA MET A 407 -16.69 9.86 2.53
C MET A 407 -15.38 10.18 1.80
N ALA A 408 -14.25 9.71 2.32
CA ALA A 408 -12.94 9.86 1.68
C ALA A 408 -12.89 9.17 0.31
N THR A 409 -13.46 7.96 0.20
CA THR A 409 -13.59 7.24 -1.08
C THR A 409 -14.40 8.04 -2.10
N ALA A 410 -15.57 8.55 -1.70
CA ALA A 410 -16.40 9.37 -2.58
C ALA A 410 -15.70 10.68 -2.98
N ALA A 411 -14.96 11.31 -2.07
CA ALA A 411 -14.15 12.49 -2.38
C ALA A 411 -13.04 12.19 -3.39
N GLY A 412 -12.35 11.05 -3.23
CA GLY A 412 -11.32 10.63 -4.17
C GLY A 412 -11.87 10.27 -5.55
N VAL A 413 -13.06 9.63 -5.62
CA VAL A 413 -13.76 9.42 -6.92
C VAL A 413 -14.04 10.76 -7.59
N ARG A 414 -14.53 11.77 -6.83
CA ARG A 414 -14.74 13.12 -7.39
C ARG A 414 -13.44 13.76 -7.85
N ALA A 415 -12.36 13.64 -7.06
CA ALA A 415 -11.05 14.20 -7.40
C ALA A 415 -10.51 13.62 -8.71
N LEU A 416 -10.54 12.30 -8.84
CA LEU A 416 -10.08 11.63 -10.05
C LEU A 416 -10.99 11.90 -11.24
N THR A 417 -12.31 11.93 -11.06
CA THR A 417 -13.24 12.30 -12.14
C THR A 417 -12.96 13.72 -12.65
N ALA A 418 -12.73 14.67 -11.73
CA ALA A 418 -12.37 16.04 -12.09
C ALA A 418 -11.01 16.11 -12.80
N HIS A 419 -10.04 15.28 -12.40
CA HIS A 419 -8.75 15.15 -13.09
C HIS A 419 -8.92 14.66 -14.53
N LEU A 420 -9.68 13.59 -14.75
CA LEU A 420 -9.94 13.08 -16.09
C LEU A 420 -10.60 14.15 -16.99
N ALA A 421 -11.57 14.88 -16.44
CA ALA A 421 -12.22 15.97 -17.18
C ALA A 421 -11.23 17.10 -17.56
N ARG A 422 -10.36 17.55 -16.64
CA ARG A 422 -9.36 18.60 -16.91
C ARG A 422 -8.31 18.17 -17.94
N THR A 423 -7.95 16.90 -17.94
CA THR A 423 -6.95 16.33 -18.85
C THR A 423 -7.54 15.84 -20.18
N GLY A 424 -8.85 16.04 -20.40
CA GLY A 424 -9.54 15.61 -21.62
C GLY A 424 -9.60 14.09 -21.79
N GLN A 425 -9.46 13.33 -20.69
CA GLN A 425 -9.47 11.87 -20.71
C GLN A 425 -10.86 11.35 -20.35
N GLY A 426 -11.31 10.33 -21.08
CA GLY A 426 -12.56 9.64 -20.79
C GLY A 426 -12.37 8.49 -19.81
N GLY A 427 -13.49 8.06 -19.23
CA GLY A 427 -13.54 6.88 -18.37
C GLY A 427 -14.48 7.05 -17.18
N GLU A 428 -14.96 5.95 -16.65
CA GLU A 428 -15.75 5.89 -15.44
C GLU A 428 -14.83 5.60 -14.25
N VAL A 429 -14.87 6.44 -13.23
CA VAL A 429 -14.11 6.20 -12.00
C VAL A 429 -14.96 5.38 -11.04
N VAL A 430 -14.47 4.20 -10.67
CA VAL A 430 -15.05 3.33 -9.64
C VAL A 430 -14.03 3.06 -8.55
N SER A 431 -14.50 2.67 -7.36
CA SER A 431 -13.64 2.28 -6.24
C SER A 431 -13.96 0.84 -5.86
N PRO A 432 -13.19 -0.13 -6.34
CA PRO A 432 -13.40 -1.55 -5.99
C PRO A 432 -13.06 -1.86 -4.54
N VAL A 433 -12.15 -1.08 -3.96
CA VAL A 433 -11.78 -1.15 -2.53
C VAL A 433 -11.73 0.28 -2.00
N PRO A 434 -12.15 0.57 -0.76
CA PRO A 434 -12.12 1.92 -0.20
C PRO A 434 -10.77 2.61 -0.38
N THR A 435 -10.79 3.86 -0.91
CA THR A 435 -9.60 4.67 -1.23
C THR A 435 -8.70 4.13 -2.34
N ASN A 436 -9.09 3.06 -3.02
CA ASN A 436 -8.46 2.57 -4.25
C ASN A 436 -9.40 2.77 -5.44
N TYR A 437 -8.87 3.20 -6.55
CA TYR A 437 -9.66 3.63 -7.70
C TYR A 437 -9.30 2.83 -8.95
N ARG A 438 -10.27 2.69 -9.82
CA ARG A 438 -10.10 2.14 -11.16
C ARG A 438 -10.77 3.06 -12.16
N VAL A 439 -10.06 3.37 -13.23
CA VAL A 439 -10.64 4.07 -14.39
C VAL A 439 -11.04 3.03 -15.43
N ARG A 440 -12.35 2.83 -15.59
CA ARG A 440 -12.91 1.97 -16.66
C ARG A 440 -12.96 2.76 -17.95
N CYS A 441 -12.20 2.32 -18.95
CA CYS A 441 -12.19 2.93 -20.26
C CYS A 441 -13.28 2.32 -21.17
N ALA A 442 -13.73 3.08 -22.17
CA ALA A 442 -14.69 2.59 -23.15
C ALA A 442 -14.11 1.37 -23.90
N PRO A 443 -14.90 0.31 -24.12
CA PRO A 443 -14.44 -0.87 -24.84
C PRO A 443 -14.13 -0.53 -26.31
N ALA A 444 -13.18 -1.25 -26.90
CA ALA A 444 -12.84 -1.14 -28.31
C ALA A 444 -12.87 -2.53 -28.98
N SER A 445 -12.95 -2.55 -30.30
CA SER A 445 -12.84 -3.80 -31.04
C SER A 445 -11.45 -4.41 -30.84
N VAL A 446 -11.42 -5.70 -30.51
CA VAL A 446 -10.20 -6.44 -30.17
C VAL A 446 -10.10 -7.72 -31.02
N SER A 447 -8.90 -8.05 -31.43
CA SER A 447 -8.55 -9.35 -31.99
C SER A 447 -7.46 -10.01 -31.20
N VAL A 448 -7.63 -11.27 -30.90
CA VAL A 448 -6.55 -12.10 -30.36
C VAL A 448 -5.65 -12.51 -31.50
N VAL A 449 -4.37 -12.26 -31.36
CA VAL A 449 -3.38 -12.47 -32.43
C VAL A 449 -2.13 -13.17 -31.87
N THR A 450 -1.39 -13.77 -32.80
CA THR A 450 -0.03 -14.28 -32.53
C THR A 450 1.00 -13.44 -33.29
N ALA A 451 2.28 -13.73 -33.08
CA ALA A 451 3.37 -13.05 -33.80
C ALA A 451 3.26 -13.16 -35.35
N THR A 452 2.49 -14.15 -35.85
CA THR A 452 2.33 -14.41 -37.30
C THR A 452 0.98 -14.00 -37.88
N THR A 453 -0.01 -13.67 -37.04
CA THR A 453 -1.39 -13.40 -37.51
C THR A 453 -1.85 -11.95 -37.36
N TRP A 454 -1.09 -11.12 -36.68
CA TRP A 454 -1.49 -9.74 -36.35
C TRP A 454 -1.66 -8.83 -37.58
N GLN A 455 -0.93 -9.10 -38.68
CA GLN A 455 -1.02 -8.27 -39.91
C GLN A 455 -2.39 -8.35 -40.61
N ALA A 456 -3.14 -9.42 -40.37
CA ALA A 456 -4.43 -9.64 -41.02
C ALA A 456 -5.62 -9.05 -40.24
N THR A 457 -5.42 -8.47 -39.06
CA THR A 457 -6.53 -7.97 -38.23
C THR A 457 -7.02 -6.60 -38.70
N THR A 458 -8.32 -6.39 -38.61
CA THR A 458 -9.00 -5.10 -38.80
C THR A 458 -9.49 -4.50 -37.47
N ALA A 459 -9.29 -5.19 -36.34
CA ALA A 459 -9.66 -4.68 -35.03
C ALA A 459 -8.76 -3.51 -34.63
N LYS A 460 -9.26 -2.61 -33.77
CA LYS A 460 -8.51 -1.44 -33.29
C LYS A 460 -7.35 -1.84 -32.36
N VAL A 461 -7.50 -2.94 -31.65
CA VAL A 461 -6.52 -3.42 -30.69
C VAL A 461 -6.17 -4.89 -30.96
N CYS A 462 -4.89 -5.18 -30.99
CA CYS A 462 -4.32 -6.52 -30.98
C CYS A 462 -4.06 -6.96 -29.54
N VAL A 463 -4.55 -8.13 -29.14
CA VAL A 463 -4.15 -8.79 -27.90
C VAL A 463 -3.30 -10.00 -28.28
N PHE A 464 -2.04 -9.93 -27.90
CA PHE A 464 -1.10 -11.04 -28.07
C PHE A 464 -1.28 -12.03 -26.94
N VAL A 465 -1.34 -13.32 -27.31
CA VAL A 465 -1.40 -14.42 -26.36
C VAL A 465 -0.34 -15.44 -26.76
N GLY A 466 0.62 -15.65 -25.89
CA GLY A 466 1.73 -16.56 -26.11
C GLY A 466 1.36 -18.03 -25.91
N PRO A 467 2.26 -18.94 -26.29
CA PRO A 467 2.06 -20.37 -26.06
C PRO A 467 1.86 -20.69 -24.57
N GLY A 468 0.91 -21.55 -24.28
CA GLY A 468 0.63 -21.98 -22.90
C GLY A 468 -0.15 -20.96 -22.06
N VAL A 469 -0.60 -19.86 -22.64
CA VAL A 469 -1.45 -18.87 -21.97
C VAL A 469 -2.91 -19.14 -22.30
N SER A 470 -3.78 -19.21 -21.29
CA SER A 470 -5.22 -19.21 -21.49
C SER A 470 -5.70 -17.78 -21.75
N LEU A 471 -6.66 -17.67 -22.67
CA LEU A 471 -7.28 -16.40 -23.03
C LEU A 471 -7.94 -15.76 -21.81
N PRO A 472 -7.78 -14.45 -21.63
CA PRO A 472 -8.56 -13.70 -20.66
C PRO A 472 -10.07 -13.82 -20.98
N ASP A 473 -10.89 -13.65 -19.97
CA ASP A 473 -12.35 -13.50 -20.14
C ASP A 473 -12.73 -12.22 -20.89
N ALA A 474 -14.01 -12.05 -21.19
CA ALA A 474 -14.51 -10.89 -21.93
C ALA A 474 -14.25 -9.55 -21.20
N ASP A 475 -14.32 -9.55 -19.89
CA ASP A 475 -14.05 -8.36 -19.07
C ASP A 475 -12.57 -7.99 -19.11
N SER A 476 -11.67 -8.97 -19.00
CA SER A 476 -10.23 -8.79 -19.17
C SER A 476 -9.88 -8.26 -20.57
N MET A 477 -10.51 -8.79 -21.60
CA MET A 477 -10.32 -8.32 -22.98
C MET A 477 -10.79 -6.87 -23.17
N SER A 478 -11.93 -6.53 -22.57
CA SER A 478 -12.49 -5.18 -22.59
C SER A 478 -11.59 -4.19 -21.85
N GLU A 479 -11.04 -4.57 -20.70
CA GLU A 479 -10.07 -3.76 -19.92
C GLU A 479 -8.82 -3.50 -20.74
N LEU A 480 -8.18 -4.55 -21.28
CA LEU A 480 -6.97 -4.42 -22.10
C LEU A 480 -7.19 -3.50 -23.30
N ALA A 481 -8.31 -3.70 -24.03
CA ALA A 481 -8.63 -2.91 -25.19
C ALA A 481 -8.91 -1.44 -24.82
N GLY A 482 -9.68 -1.20 -23.78
CA GLY A 482 -10.01 0.14 -23.32
C GLY A 482 -8.76 0.94 -22.88
N GLN A 483 -7.86 0.32 -22.11
CA GLN A 483 -6.61 0.94 -21.71
C GLN A 483 -5.68 1.21 -22.90
N ALA A 484 -5.57 0.26 -23.85
CA ALA A 484 -4.72 0.40 -25.01
C ALA A 484 -5.17 1.52 -25.97
N MET A 485 -6.47 1.88 -25.98
CA MET A 485 -6.99 2.97 -26.82
C MET A 485 -6.62 4.37 -26.33
N ARG A 486 -6.12 4.51 -25.13
CA ARG A 486 -5.67 5.82 -24.59
C ARG A 486 -4.43 6.27 -25.38
N PRO A 487 -4.41 7.54 -25.89
CA PRO A 487 -3.35 8.01 -26.79
C PRO A 487 -1.95 7.95 -26.18
N GLU A 488 -1.84 8.19 -24.89
CA GLU A 488 -0.58 8.19 -24.13
C GLU A 488 -0.06 6.78 -23.77
N ILE A 489 -0.88 5.74 -23.97
CA ILE A 489 -0.51 4.36 -23.66
C ILE A 489 -0.08 3.65 -24.95
N GLY A 490 1.07 2.99 -24.90
CA GLY A 490 1.59 2.22 -26.01
C GLY A 490 1.34 0.74 -25.87
N LEU A 491 1.51 0.20 -24.66
CA LEU A 491 1.31 -1.20 -24.33
C LEU A 491 0.52 -1.35 -23.04
N VAL A 492 -0.30 -2.41 -22.96
CA VAL A 492 -1.01 -2.80 -21.74
C VAL A 492 -0.78 -4.29 -21.48
N CYS A 493 -0.44 -4.63 -20.24
CA CYS A 493 -0.29 -6.02 -19.82
C CYS A 493 -1.29 -6.37 -18.73
N PRO A 494 -1.86 -7.58 -18.78
CA PRO A 494 -2.67 -8.12 -17.70
C PRO A 494 -1.81 -8.64 -16.56
N LYS A 495 -2.42 -8.94 -15.42
CA LYS A 495 -1.87 -9.84 -14.44
C LYS A 495 -1.86 -11.26 -15.00
N VAL A 496 -0.69 -11.87 -15.08
CA VAL A 496 -0.55 -13.27 -15.52
C VAL A 496 -0.29 -14.13 -14.30
N LEU A 497 -1.04 -15.21 -14.17
CA LEU A 497 -0.97 -16.13 -13.04
C LEU A 497 -0.49 -17.50 -13.48
N TYR A 498 0.26 -18.19 -12.62
CA TYR A 498 0.53 -19.62 -12.74
C TYR A 498 -0.69 -20.47 -12.37
N PRO A 499 -0.71 -21.78 -12.68
CA PRO A 499 -1.83 -22.66 -12.31
C PRO A 499 -2.11 -22.71 -10.80
N ASP A 500 -1.10 -22.47 -9.96
CA ASP A 500 -1.21 -22.42 -8.52
C ASP A 500 -1.68 -21.05 -8.00
N GLN A 501 -2.12 -20.16 -8.90
CA GLN A 501 -2.57 -18.79 -8.61
C GLN A 501 -1.47 -17.84 -8.12
N THR A 502 -0.20 -18.24 -8.18
CA THR A 502 0.88 -17.28 -7.93
C THR A 502 1.11 -16.36 -9.13
N ILE A 503 1.67 -15.16 -8.88
CA ILE A 503 1.89 -14.17 -9.93
C ILE A 503 3.05 -14.64 -10.82
N CYS A 504 2.79 -14.70 -12.11
CA CYS A 504 3.79 -14.88 -13.15
C CYS A 504 4.33 -13.54 -13.65
N PHE A 505 3.47 -12.55 -13.74
CA PHE A 505 3.77 -11.18 -14.14
C PHE A 505 2.79 -10.21 -13.46
N PRO A 506 3.19 -9.03 -13.00
CA PRO A 506 4.45 -8.32 -13.30
C PRO A 506 5.63 -8.70 -12.39
N THR A 507 6.82 -8.57 -12.90
CA THR A 507 8.04 -8.57 -12.10
C THR A 507 8.14 -7.28 -11.26
N PRO A 508 8.76 -7.24 -10.08
CA PRO A 508 9.46 -8.32 -9.37
C PRO A 508 8.54 -9.24 -8.52
N PHE A 509 7.27 -9.34 -8.87
CA PHE A 509 6.27 -10.08 -8.08
C PHE A 509 6.13 -11.54 -8.50
N GLU A 510 7.03 -12.05 -9.35
CA GLU A 510 7.05 -13.47 -9.74
C GLU A 510 7.03 -14.39 -8.52
N HIS A 511 6.18 -15.42 -8.62
CA HIS A 511 5.94 -16.39 -7.55
C HIS A 511 5.38 -15.81 -6.24
N LEU A 512 5.00 -14.53 -6.20
CA LEU A 512 4.15 -14.01 -5.16
C LEU A 512 2.70 -14.32 -5.49
N GLU A 513 1.91 -14.51 -4.46
CA GLU A 513 0.49 -14.77 -4.69
C GLU A 513 -0.30 -13.53 -5.08
N ASP A 514 -1.42 -13.78 -5.77
CA ASP A 514 -2.33 -12.77 -6.31
C ASP A 514 -2.96 -11.82 -5.28
N ASN A 515 -2.72 -11.98 -4.00
CA ASN A 515 -3.23 -11.08 -2.96
C ASN A 515 -2.12 -10.55 -2.04
N ALA A 516 -0.89 -10.48 -2.55
CA ALA A 516 0.25 -10.00 -1.78
C ALA A 516 0.18 -8.48 -1.48
N GLN A 517 -0.91 -8.02 -0.83
CA GLN A 517 -1.13 -6.59 -0.48
C GLN A 517 0.01 -5.94 0.31
N TRP A 518 0.96 -6.71 0.82
CA TRP A 518 1.97 -6.21 1.75
C TRP A 518 3.36 -6.12 1.17
N THR A 519 3.68 -6.86 0.12
CA THR A 519 5.04 -6.88 -0.44
C THR A 519 5.41 -5.62 -1.20
N ALA A 520 4.45 -4.78 -1.54
CA ALA A 520 4.66 -3.45 -2.09
C ALA A 520 3.35 -2.64 -2.00
N LYS A 521 2.62 -2.71 -0.87
CA LYS A 521 1.31 -2.08 -0.64
C LYS A 521 0.34 -2.25 -1.81
N GLY A 522 0.24 -3.47 -2.37
CA GLY A 522 -0.72 -3.74 -3.44
C GLY A 522 -0.28 -3.30 -4.83
N LEU A 523 1.01 -3.05 -5.09
CA LEU A 523 1.47 -2.71 -6.44
C LEU A 523 1.10 -3.76 -7.49
N ALA A 524 0.84 -5.01 -7.10
CA ALA A 524 0.31 -6.05 -7.96
C ALA A 524 -1.23 -5.97 -8.14
N ASP A 525 -1.93 -5.16 -7.36
CA ASP A 525 -3.39 -5.00 -7.38
C ASP A 525 -3.83 -3.63 -7.91
N TRP A 526 -2.88 -2.79 -8.32
CA TRP A 526 -3.15 -1.46 -8.86
C TRP A 526 -2.64 -1.31 -10.29
N THR A 527 -3.41 -0.61 -11.11
CA THR A 527 -2.94 -0.19 -12.44
C THR A 527 -1.76 0.76 -12.26
N ARG A 528 -0.66 0.51 -12.97
CA ARG A 528 0.56 1.30 -12.86
C ARG A 528 1.41 1.26 -14.13
N ASP A 529 2.31 2.21 -14.25
CA ASP A 529 3.35 2.16 -15.27
C ASP A 529 4.39 1.08 -14.93
N VAL A 530 4.91 0.41 -15.95
CA VAL A 530 5.92 -0.64 -15.85
C VAL A 530 6.97 -0.49 -16.94
N ASP A 531 8.18 -1.01 -16.71
CA ASP A 531 9.28 -0.91 -17.66
C ASP A 531 9.26 -1.98 -18.74
N SER A 532 8.57 -3.09 -18.49
CA SER A 532 8.53 -4.23 -19.38
C SER A 532 7.12 -4.79 -19.51
N VAL A 533 6.92 -5.64 -20.49
CA VAL A 533 5.68 -6.42 -20.68
C VAL A 533 5.97 -7.90 -20.52
N SER A 534 4.93 -8.65 -20.15
CA SER A 534 4.97 -10.10 -20.28
C SER A 534 4.94 -10.48 -21.75
N GLU A 535 5.87 -11.30 -22.21
CA GLU A 535 5.83 -11.90 -23.54
C GLU A 535 4.61 -12.79 -23.77
N HIS A 536 3.94 -13.16 -22.68
CA HIS A 536 2.85 -14.13 -22.70
C HIS A 536 1.49 -13.52 -23.00
N CYS A 537 1.28 -12.26 -22.59
CA CYS A 537 0.03 -11.57 -22.88
C CYS A 537 0.20 -10.06 -22.80
N PHE A 538 -0.15 -9.34 -23.85
CA PHE A 538 -0.20 -7.88 -23.87
C PHE A 538 -1.15 -7.38 -24.95
N ALA A 539 -1.59 -6.14 -24.81
CA ALA A 539 -2.44 -5.43 -25.77
C ALA A 539 -1.74 -4.20 -26.33
N ILE A 540 -1.96 -3.93 -27.61
CA ILE A 540 -1.41 -2.79 -28.35
C ILE A 540 -2.41 -2.33 -29.42
N ARG A 541 -2.49 -1.02 -29.68
CA ARG A 541 -3.24 -0.51 -30.84
C ARG A 541 -2.67 -1.07 -32.14
N THR A 542 -3.55 -1.55 -33.01
CA THR A 542 -3.17 -2.15 -34.31
C THR A 542 -2.38 -1.17 -35.17
N GLU A 543 -2.82 0.08 -35.27
CA GLU A 543 -2.14 1.13 -36.01
C GLU A 543 -0.70 1.36 -35.48
N LEU A 544 -0.52 1.39 -34.18
CA LEU A 544 0.80 1.57 -33.55
C LEU A 544 1.71 0.37 -33.85
N LEU A 545 1.18 -0.85 -33.77
CA LEU A 545 1.92 -2.06 -34.09
C LEU A 545 2.35 -2.10 -35.56
N GLN A 546 1.45 -1.72 -36.48
CA GLN A 546 1.76 -1.60 -37.92
C GLN A 546 2.89 -0.60 -38.18
N ARG A 547 2.83 0.57 -37.51
CA ARG A 547 3.87 1.58 -37.58
C ARG A 547 5.22 1.08 -37.06
N LEU A 548 5.21 0.25 -36.01
CA LEU A 548 6.41 -0.34 -35.44
C LEU A 548 6.94 -1.53 -36.27
N GLY A 549 6.11 -2.19 -37.07
CA GLY A 549 6.52 -3.28 -37.96
C GLY A 549 6.87 -4.59 -37.27
N GLY A 550 6.49 -4.80 -36.00
CA GLY A 550 6.74 -6.03 -35.26
C GLY A 550 6.83 -5.86 -33.75
N THR A 551 7.05 -6.98 -33.07
CA THR A 551 7.01 -7.04 -31.60
C THR A 551 8.37 -7.04 -30.90
N ASP A 552 9.49 -7.07 -31.65
CA ASP A 552 10.83 -7.12 -31.09
C ASP A 552 11.13 -5.87 -30.25
N GLN A 553 11.63 -6.07 -29.04
CA GLN A 553 11.96 -4.99 -28.07
C GLN A 553 10.83 -3.96 -27.91
N LEU A 554 9.59 -4.43 -27.91
CA LEU A 554 8.41 -3.58 -28.09
C LEU A 554 8.29 -2.53 -26.98
N ALA A 555 8.51 -2.89 -25.71
CA ALA A 555 8.42 -1.97 -24.59
C ALA A 555 9.45 -0.83 -24.70
N LEU A 556 10.68 -1.15 -25.10
CA LEU A 556 11.74 -0.15 -25.31
C LEU A 556 11.37 0.83 -26.43
N ARG A 557 10.88 0.32 -27.56
CA ARG A 557 10.48 1.13 -28.71
C ARG A 557 9.27 2.00 -28.42
N ILE A 558 8.32 1.52 -27.64
CA ILE A 558 7.16 2.28 -27.15
C ILE A 558 7.62 3.45 -26.28
N ARG A 559 8.51 3.21 -25.33
CA ARG A 559 9.05 4.27 -24.47
C ARG A 559 9.87 5.29 -25.25
N ALA A 560 10.62 4.87 -26.25
CA ALA A 560 11.33 5.78 -27.15
C ALA A 560 10.40 6.71 -27.95
N LEU A 561 9.14 6.35 -28.11
CA LEU A 561 8.09 7.22 -28.69
C LEU A 561 7.44 8.16 -27.67
N GLY A 562 7.88 8.15 -26.40
CA GLY A 562 7.27 8.89 -25.31
C GLY A 562 5.93 8.29 -24.82
N LEU A 563 5.61 7.06 -25.24
CA LEU A 563 4.40 6.35 -24.82
C LEU A 563 4.68 5.48 -23.60
N ARG A 564 3.65 5.24 -22.79
CA ARG A 564 3.76 4.49 -21.56
C ARG A 564 3.39 3.01 -21.75
N VAL A 565 3.98 2.18 -20.92
CA VAL A 565 3.68 0.75 -20.79
C VAL A 565 2.95 0.57 -19.47
N VAL A 566 1.76 -0.02 -19.49
CA VAL A 566 0.86 -0.08 -18.34
C VAL A 566 0.54 -1.53 -17.99
N PHE A 567 0.64 -1.82 -16.71
CA PHE A 567 0.11 -3.03 -16.10
C PHE A 567 -1.29 -2.75 -15.52
N THR A 568 -2.25 -3.65 -15.76
CA THR A 568 -3.57 -3.61 -15.13
C THR A 568 -3.92 -4.94 -14.46
N PRO A 569 -4.24 -4.97 -13.17
CA PRO A 569 -4.66 -6.18 -12.46
C PRO A 569 -6.10 -6.58 -12.76
N TYR A 570 -6.85 -5.69 -13.41
CA TYR A 570 -8.26 -5.90 -13.79
C TYR A 570 -8.43 -6.71 -15.07
N ALA A 571 -7.33 -7.04 -15.73
CA ALA A 571 -7.27 -8.08 -16.77
C ALA A 571 -6.37 -9.20 -16.27
N ARG A 572 -6.82 -10.44 -16.41
CA ARG A 572 -6.13 -11.63 -15.92
C ARG A 572 -5.93 -12.64 -17.02
N ALA A 573 -4.74 -13.22 -17.11
CA ALA A 573 -4.41 -14.34 -17.96
C ALA A 573 -3.76 -15.44 -17.12
N ALA A 574 -3.98 -16.71 -17.48
CA ALA A 574 -3.37 -17.83 -16.79
C ALA A 574 -2.35 -18.50 -17.69
N PHE A 575 -1.17 -18.78 -17.15
CA PHE A 575 -0.11 -19.51 -17.83
C PHE A 575 -0.09 -20.98 -17.37
N GLN A 576 -0.16 -21.91 -18.32
CA GLN A 576 -0.26 -23.34 -18.06
C GLN A 576 1.08 -24.08 -18.24
N GLY A 577 2.20 -23.37 -18.46
CA GLY A 577 3.49 -23.99 -18.72
C GLY A 577 4.22 -24.41 -17.44
N ASN A 578 4.87 -25.56 -17.49
CA ASN A 578 5.86 -26.01 -16.51
C ASN A 578 7.21 -25.35 -16.85
N GLY A 579 7.37 -24.05 -16.62
CA GLY A 579 8.49 -23.44 -17.25
C GLY A 579 9.34 -22.50 -16.42
N LEU A 580 10.62 -22.73 -16.53
CA LEU A 580 11.67 -21.76 -16.26
C LEU A 580 11.48 -20.57 -17.23
N TYR A 581 11.14 -19.41 -16.67
CA TYR A 581 11.07 -18.15 -17.41
C TYR A 581 12.46 -17.66 -17.77
N ARG A 582 12.61 -17.21 -18.98
CA ARG A 582 13.59 -16.19 -19.31
C ARG A 582 12.87 -14.84 -19.29
N VAL A 583 13.04 -14.05 -18.25
CA VAL A 583 12.94 -12.60 -18.38
C VAL A 583 13.98 -12.23 -19.42
N ILE A 584 13.58 -11.61 -20.52
CA ILE A 584 14.58 -10.92 -21.35
C ILE A 584 14.98 -9.71 -20.53
N GLU A 585 15.98 -9.90 -19.68
CA GLU A 585 16.77 -8.78 -19.18
C GLU A 585 17.42 -8.14 -20.42
N ASN A 586 16.92 -6.99 -20.78
CA ASN A 586 17.62 -6.13 -21.70
C ASN A 586 18.90 -5.67 -21.00
N ALA A 587 20.03 -6.30 -21.34
CA ALA A 587 21.34 -5.81 -21.03
C ALA A 587 21.59 -4.45 -21.71
#